data_cfa27e3a573398494c4fb579da013e2a
#
_entry.id   cfa27e3a573398494c4fb579da013e2a
#
_cell.length_a   1.000
_cell.length_b   1.000
_cell.length_c   1.000
_cell.angle_alpha   90.00
_cell.angle_beta   90.00
_cell.angle_gamma   90.00
#
_symmetry.space_group_name_H-M   'P 1'
#
loop_
_entity.id
_entity.type
_entity.pdbx_description
1 polymer ?
#
loop_
_entity_poly.entity_id
_entity_poly.type
_entity_poly.pdbx_seq_one_letter_code
_entity_poly.pdbx_strand_id
1 'polypeptide(L)'
;FDCTDTRMWEWSPCCEPFTGPGRAVRFVVRFGLVTVILSVSAALAPAQVLEHESDLIYINTAFENASPLYWETEADNVVHVYLIYDQERSSPNRANGHWLFEVQAKPGARLTFVLHNFDNVWNGRRGSPVNERTVCFISQDGKDWSYIPTEKTEANRLRFDVTVEDGSVYLARLEPYRISDLEALRRRISDHSQVEITEIGRTVEGRRLEIIRLGDPQAKHRVFLRARAHPWESGGNWVVQGLIERLLRRDETAKRYLGRYCVYVMPMANKDGVARGRTRFNMLGADLNRKWDRRPDPAVCPENHALETWLKSATARGQGPQLVIDLHNDEGGKLHVARPDVDLDRYLRNMELLETVLRKHTWFTEGSTGSNYRNPGSIGEGLLERFGIDACVLELNANWIAGLDAVPSAEAWRLFGGQLCEALFHYFADAEQ
;
A
#
# COMPACT_ATOMS: atom_id res chain seq x y z
N PHE A 1 -47.95 -0.01 22.03
CA PHE A 1 -47.69 -0.87 23.18
C PHE A 1 -46.32 -0.49 23.75
N ASP A 2 -46.41 0.08 24.90
CA ASP A 2 -45.36 0.52 25.82
C ASP A 2 -44.57 -0.69 26.36
N CYS A 3 -43.27 -0.56 26.48
CA CYS A 3 -42.48 -1.11 27.57
C CYS A 3 -41.03 -0.59 27.53
N THR A 4 -40.80 0.36 28.42
CA THR A 4 -39.52 0.77 28.99
C THR A 4 -38.90 -0.40 29.77
N ASP A 5 -37.64 -0.72 29.55
CA ASP A 5 -36.80 -1.40 30.53
C ASP A 5 -35.34 -0.91 30.49
N THR A 6 -35.02 -0.01 31.36
CA THR A 6 -33.70 0.49 31.73
C THR A 6 -33.12 -0.42 32.80
N ARG A 7 -32.06 -1.18 32.52
CA ARG A 7 -31.24 -1.81 33.58
C ARG A 7 -29.85 -1.20 33.62
N MET A 8 -29.65 -0.40 34.67
CA MET A 8 -28.36 0.03 35.16
C MET A 8 -27.58 -1.17 35.72
N TRP A 9 -26.29 -1.24 35.42
CA TRP A 9 -25.36 -2.17 36.06
C TRP A 9 -24.74 -1.47 37.27
N GLU A 10 -25.13 -1.91 38.46
CA GLU A 10 -24.50 -1.53 39.72
C GLU A 10 -23.23 -2.37 39.95
N TRP A 11 -22.14 -1.70 40.24
CA TRP A 11 -20.91 -2.30 40.75
C TRP A 11 -20.99 -2.38 42.26
N SER A 12 -20.95 -3.59 42.83
CA SER A 12 -20.79 -3.80 44.30
C SER A 12 -19.32 -4.13 44.60
N PRO A 13 -18.70 -3.44 45.54
CA PRO A 13 -17.40 -3.83 46.07
C PRO A 13 -17.59 -4.72 47.31
N CYS A 14 -17.15 -5.98 47.23
CA CYS A 14 -17.00 -6.86 48.43
C CYS A 14 -15.58 -6.73 48.95
N CYS A 15 -15.37 -6.02 50.00
CA CYS A 15 -14.23 -6.19 50.92
C CYS A 15 -14.74 -6.32 52.32
N GLU A 16 -14.76 -7.52 52.90
CA GLU A 16 -14.93 -7.74 54.32
C GLU A 16 -13.57 -7.76 55.04
N PRO A 17 -13.44 -7.18 56.23
CA PRO A 17 -12.21 -7.22 57.02
C PRO A 17 -12.19 -8.42 57.98
N PHE A 18 -11.13 -9.18 57.92
CA PHE A 18 -10.83 -10.25 58.85
C PHE A 18 -10.38 -9.65 60.21
N THR A 19 -11.16 -9.86 61.26
CA THR A 19 -10.77 -9.61 62.65
C THR A 19 -10.62 -10.95 63.35
N GLY A 20 -9.43 -11.26 63.88
CA GLY A 20 -9.18 -12.35 64.78
C GLY A 20 -7.99 -12.04 65.70
N PRO A 21 -8.09 -12.25 67.03
CA PRO A 21 -7.07 -11.80 67.97
C PRO A 21 -5.97 -12.83 68.15
N GLY A 22 -4.71 -12.45 67.85
CA GLY A 22 -3.51 -13.25 68.10
C GLY A 22 -2.71 -12.69 69.30
N ARG A 23 -2.48 -13.55 70.27
CA ARG A 23 -1.76 -13.31 71.56
C ARG A 23 -0.31 -12.81 71.33
N ALA A 24 0.01 -11.73 72.06
CA ALA A 24 1.38 -11.25 72.15
C ALA A 24 2.23 -12.11 73.14
N VAL A 25 3.35 -12.63 72.64
CA VAL A 25 4.38 -13.19 73.47
C VAL A 25 5.55 -12.18 73.50
N ARG A 26 5.82 -11.57 74.66
CA ARG A 26 6.95 -10.67 74.87
C ARG A 26 8.21 -11.51 75.16
N PHE A 27 9.17 -11.46 74.24
CA PHE A 27 10.56 -11.80 74.57
C PHE A 27 11.38 -10.51 74.64
N VAL A 28 11.91 -10.21 75.83
CA VAL A 28 12.86 -9.10 76.05
C VAL A 28 14.28 -9.66 75.87
N VAL A 29 14.92 -9.32 74.77
CA VAL A 29 16.35 -9.55 74.59
C VAL A 29 16.99 -8.16 74.49
N ARG A 30 17.75 -7.78 75.52
CA ARG A 30 18.62 -6.60 75.50
C ARG A 30 19.89 -6.94 74.74
N PHE A 31 20.04 -6.41 73.54
CA PHE A 31 21.33 -6.29 72.86
C PHE A 31 21.66 -4.81 72.67
N GLY A 32 22.81 -4.39 73.18
CA GLY A 32 23.32 -3.04 72.99
C GLY A 32 23.71 -2.89 71.47
N LEU A 33 22.99 -2.02 70.78
CA LEU A 33 23.30 -1.71 69.38
C LEU A 33 24.19 -0.45 69.38
N VAL A 34 25.46 -0.64 69.02
CA VAL A 34 26.33 0.47 68.61
C VAL A 34 25.91 0.79 67.16
N THR A 35 25.20 1.89 67.03
CA THR A 35 24.80 2.37 65.69
C THR A 35 25.95 3.15 65.08
N VAL A 36 26.71 2.51 64.20
CA VAL A 36 27.63 3.19 63.31
C VAL A 36 26.81 3.71 62.13
N ILE A 37 26.53 5.00 62.14
CA ILE A 37 25.91 5.69 61.00
C ILE A 37 27.02 5.93 59.96
N LEU A 38 27.16 5.00 59.01
CA LEU A 38 27.85 5.27 57.75
C LEU A 38 26.93 6.08 56.84
N SER A 39 27.10 7.40 56.87
CA SER A 39 26.51 8.28 55.87
C SER A 39 27.24 8.07 54.53
N VAL A 40 26.68 7.15 53.71
CA VAL A 40 27.07 7.08 52.29
C VAL A 40 26.31 8.22 51.60
N SER A 41 26.94 9.38 51.49
CA SER A 41 26.51 10.40 50.53
C SER A 41 26.84 9.90 49.14
N ALA A 42 25.94 9.09 48.56
CA ALA A 42 25.94 8.89 47.12
C ALA A 42 25.53 10.23 46.50
N ALA A 43 26.51 11.02 46.09
CA ALA A 43 26.27 12.11 45.17
C ALA A 43 25.75 11.46 43.90
N LEU A 44 24.42 11.50 43.72
CA LEU A 44 23.82 11.30 42.41
C LEU A 44 24.35 12.42 41.52
N ALA A 45 25.40 12.11 40.77
CA ALA A 45 25.79 12.96 39.65
C ALA A 45 24.51 13.13 38.80
N PRO A 46 24.14 14.36 38.46
CA PRO A 46 23.02 14.54 37.49
C PRO A 46 23.44 13.73 36.28
N ALA A 47 22.55 12.87 35.81
CA ALA A 47 22.69 12.24 34.50
C ALA A 47 22.87 13.40 33.52
N GLN A 48 24.08 13.57 33.01
CA GLN A 48 24.30 14.46 31.89
C GLN A 48 23.49 13.85 30.75
N VAL A 49 22.37 14.48 30.48
CA VAL A 49 21.73 14.34 29.17
C VAL A 49 22.77 14.88 28.20
N LEU A 50 23.49 13.99 27.55
CA LEU A 50 24.33 14.34 26.41
C LEU A 50 23.38 14.86 25.34
N GLU A 51 23.13 16.17 25.33
CA GLU A 51 22.51 16.83 24.20
C GLU A 51 23.51 16.72 23.03
N HIS A 52 23.33 15.69 22.22
CA HIS A 52 23.98 15.64 20.92
C HIS A 52 23.34 16.73 20.06
N GLU A 53 24.11 17.76 19.71
CA GLU A 53 23.68 18.75 18.73
C GLU A 53 23.52 18.05 17.37
N SER A 54 22.31 17.68 17.03
CA SER A 54 21.97 17.21 15.69
C SER A 54 21.62 18.40 14.79
N ASP A 55 21.98 18.32 13.52
CA ASP A 55 21.52 19.29 12.51
C ASP A 55 20.09 19.01 12.05
N LEU A 56 19.51 17.85 12.39
CA LEU A 56 18.10 17.56 12.21
C LEU A 56 17.26 18.46 13.13
N ILE A 57 16.29 19.17 12.56
CA ILE A 57 15.32 19.98 13.30
C ILE A 57 14.07 19.17 13.61
N TYR A 58 13.49 18.53 12.58
CA TYR A 58 12.23 17.80 12.71
C TYR A 58 11.98 16.84 11.54
N ILE A 59 11.22 15.78 11.75
CA ILE A 59 10.64 14.95 10.70
C ILE A 59 9.12 15.18 10.69
N ASN A 60 8.62 15.79 9.63
CA ASN A 60 7.21 16.09 9.44
C ASN A 60 6.51 14.92 8.76
N THR A 61 5.44 14.44 9.39
CA THR A 61 4.53 13.41 8.87
C THR A 61 3.06 13.89 8.87
N ALA A 62 2.82 15.19 9.06
CA ALA A 62 1.49 15.76 9.15
C ALA A 62 0.93 16.18 7.78
N PHE A 63 1.10 15.33 6.77
CA PHE A 63 0.57 15.56 5.42
C PHE A 63 0.06 14.26 4.80
N GLU A 64 -0.64 14.38 3.69
CA GLU A 64 -1.29 13.26 3.00
C GLU A 64 -0.28 12.22 2.51
N ASN A 65 -0.54 10.95 2.78
CA ASN A 65 0.28 9.79 2.43
C ASN A 65 1.58 9.67 3.24
N ALA A 66 1.87 10.57 4.19
CA ALA A 66 3.03 10.45 5.05
C ALA A 66 2.95 9.21 5.94
N SER A 67 4.09 8.57 6.15
CA SER A 67 4.17 7.33 6.91
C SER A 67 4.12 7.57 8.41
N PRO A 68 3.36 6.77 9.17
CA PRO A 68 3.47 6.77 10.62
C PRO A 68 4.84 6.22 11.03
N LEU A 69 5.57 7.01 11.81
CA LEU A 69 6.93 6.69 12.27
C LEU A 69 7.28 7.41 13.57
N TYR A 70 8.37 6.99 14.19
CA TYR A 70 9.10 7.78 15.17
C TYR A 70 10.60 7.74 14.82
N TRP A 71 11.39 8.63 15.42
CA TRP A 71 12.83 8.70 15.15
C TRP A 71 13.65 9.00 16.41
N GLU A 72 14.91 8.65 16.35
CA GLU A 72 15.93 8.95 17.34
C GLU A 72 17.18 9.44 16.62
N THR A 73 17.93 10.32 17.24
CA THR A 73 19.21 10.81 16.70
C THR A 73 20.36 10.29 17.52
N GLU A 74 21.43 9.87 16.86
CA GLU A 74 22.72 9.56 17.47
C GLU A 74 23.73 10.68 17.15
N ALA A 75 24.95 10.55 17.70
CA ALA A 75 26.08 11.39 17.31
C ALA A 75 26.31 11.38 15.78
N ASP A 76 27.05 12.37 15.29
CA ASP A 76 27.43 12.47 13.87
C ASP A 76 26.25 12.54 12.89
N ASN A 77 25.13 13.11 13.32
CA ASN A 77 23.92 13.30 12.47
C ASN A 77 23.32 11.97 11.94
N VAL A 78 23.45 10.87 12.67
CA VAL A 78 22.77 9.62 12.34
C VAL A 78 21.36 9.67 12.88
N VAL A 79 20.37 9.40 11.99
CA VAL A 79 18.95 9.45 12.27
C VAL A 79 18.34 8.06 12.09
N HIS A 80 17.93 7.44 13.18
CA HIS A 80 17.21 6.17 13.15
C HIS A 80 15.70 6.43 13.00
N VAL A 81 15.11 5.94 11.91
CA VAL A 81 13.68 6.07 11.64
C VAL A 81 13.02 4.71 11.79
N TYR A 82 12.05 4.62 12.69
CA TYR A 82 11.30 3.41 12.98
C TYR A 82 9.90 3.52 12.38
N LEU A 83 9.70 2.87 11.25
CA LEU A 83 8.41 2.82 10.59
C LEU A 83 7.42 1.97 11.40
N ILE A 84 6.16 2.38 11.44
CA ILE A 84 5.11 1.68 12.16
C ILE A 84 4.45 0.65 11.24
N TYR A 85 4.36 -0.60 11.69
CA TYR A 85 3.65 -1.65 10.95
C TYR A 85 2.17 -1.34 10.81
N ASP A 86 1.56 -1.77 9.72
CA ASP A 86 0.12 -1.65 9.49
C ASP A 86 -0.72 -2.33 10.57
N GLN A 87 -0.17 -3.37 11.17
CA GLN A 87 -0.77 -4.12 12.29
C GLN A 87 0.25 -4.30 13.41
N GLU A 88 -0.23 -4.73 14.58
CA GLU A 88 0.63 -5.00 15.73
C GLU A 88 1.75 -5.99 15.39
N ARG A 89 2.91 -5.82 16.02
CA ARG A 89 4.10 -6.66 15.80
C ARG A 89 3.84 -8.14 16.10
N SER A 90 2.90 -8.45 17.01
CA SER A 90 2.47 -9.80 17.34
C SER A 90 1.48 -10.40 16.33
N SER A 91 0.92 -9.61 15.42
CA SER A 91 -0.01 -10.09 14.41
C SER A 91 0.65 -11.13 13.50
N PRO A 92 -0.08 -12.20 13.12
CA PRO A 92 0.38 -13.17 12.13
C PRO A 92 0.56 -12.56 10.73
N ASN A 93 -0.06 -11.40 10.50
CA ASN A 93 0.11 -10.60 9.29
C ASN A 93 0.46 -9.17 9.69
N ARG A 94 1.65 -8.72 9.34
CA ARG A 94 2.08 -7.35 9.49
C ARG A 94 2.90 -6.94 8.28
N ALA A 95 2.74 -5.72 7.84
CA ALA A 95 3.48 -5.20 6.70
C ALA A 95 4.04 -3.82 7.02
N ASN A 96 5.21 -3.59 6.49
CA ASN A 96 5.88 -2.31 6.45
C ASN A 96 6.77 -2.27 5.20
N GLY A 97 6.76 -1.18 4.47
CA GLY A 97 7.49 -1.05 3.19
C GLY A 97 7.22 0.29 2.53
N HIS A 98 6.28 1.04 3.10
CA HIS A 98 6.03 2.41 2.69
C HIS A 98 6.79 3.37 3.60
N TRP A 99 7.51 4.32 3.01
CA TRP A 99 7.95 5.52 3.69
C TRP A 99 7.74 6.73 2.81
N LEU A 100 7.25 7.78 3.42
CA LEU A 100 7.16 9.14 2.88
C LEU A 100 7.13 10.10 4.06
N PHE A 101 8.11 10.96 4.16
CA PHE A 101 8.22 11.98 5.21
C PHE A 101 9.06 13.16 4.73
N GLU A 102 8.85 14.32 5.34
CA GLU A 102 9.65 15.52 5.12
C GLU A 102 10.68 15.64 6.25
N VAL A 103 11.90 15.90 5.89
CA VAL A 103 13.02 16.19 6.79
C VAL A 103 13.25 17.68 6.83
N GLN A 104 13.27 18.27 8.00
CA GLN A 104 13.66 19.66 8.23
C GLN A 104 14.98 19.66 9.01
N ALA A 105 16.00 20.35 8.48
CA ALA A 105 17.34 20.40 9.05
C ALA A 105 17.99 21.75 8.81
N LYS A 106 19.15 22.01 9.41
CA LYS A 106 19.96 23.18 9.09
C LYS A 106 20.32 23.15 7.60
N PRO A 107 20.26 24.28 6.87
CA PRO A 107 20.68 24.32 5.47
C PRO A 107 22.11 23.81 5.27
N GLY A 108 22.32 22.93 4.29
CA GLY A 108 23.59 22.27 4.04
C GLY A 108 23.90 21.08 4.97
N ALA A 109 22.99 20.70 5.87
CA ALA A 109 23.17 19.57 6.76
C ALA A 109 23.33 18.25 5.99
N ARG A 110 24.26 17.43 6.43
CA ARG A 110 24.46 16.04 5.98
C ARG A 110 23.97 15.09 7.05
N LEU A 111 22.95 14.30 6.72
CA LEU A 111 22.32 13.36 7.63
C LEU A 111 22.45 11.95 7.08
N THR A 112 22.74 10.98 7.94
CA THR A 112 22.68 9.57 7.62
C THR A 112 21.41 8.96 8.19
N PHE A 113 20.52 8.46 7.33
CA PHE A 113 19.30 7.78 7.74
C PHE A 113 19.50 6.28 7.85
N VAL A 114 18.95 5.69 8.91
CA VAL A 114 18.82 4.24 9.08
C VAL A 114 17.36 3.91 9.32
N LEU A 115 16.70 3.33 8.32
CA LEU A 115 15.31 2.91 8.43
C LEU A 115 15.21 1.51 9.00
N HIS A 116 14.23 1.30 9.89
CA HIS A 116 14.02 0.08 10.65
C HIS A 116 12.62 -0.52 10.40
N ASN A 117 12.41 -1.73 10.95
CA ASN A 117 11.12 -2.41 11.01
C ASN A 117 10.64 -2.99 9.67
N PHE A 118 11.53 -3.61 8.90
CA PHE A 118 11.20 -4.30 7.64
C PHE A 118 10.94 -5.81 7.79
N ASP A 119 10.72 -6.30 9.02
CA ASP A 119 10.42 -7.72 9.29
C ASP A 119 8.94 -8.01 9.06
N ASN A 120 8.56 -8.10 7.81
CA ASN A 120 7.20 -8.38 7.40
C ASN A 120 6.83 -9.85 7.62
N VAL A 121 5.54 -10.08 7.89
CA VAL A 121 4.96 -11.43 7.93
C VAL A 121 3.62 -11.38 7.23
N TRP A 122 3.43 -12.22 6.21
CA TRP A 122 2.14 -12.43 5.58
C TRP A 122 1.90 -13.90 5.27
N ASN A 123 0.72 -14.38 5.63
CA ASN A 123 0.33 -15.79 5.50
C ASN A 123 1.35 -16.73 6.15
N GLY A 124 1.86 -16.37 7.34
CA GLY A 124 2.85 -17.14 8.07
C GLY A 124 4.26 -17.14 7.48
N ARG A 125 4.51 -16.43 6.38
CA ARG A 125 5.83 -16.32 5.76
C ARG A 125 6.50 -15.03 6.17
N ARG A 126 7.76 -15.12 6.60
CA ARG A 126 8.61 -13.94 6.85
C ARG A 126 9.17 -13.43 5.53
N GLY A 127 9.28 -12.11 5.41
CA GLY A 127 9.87 -11.46 4.24
C GLY A 127 10.36 -10.06 4.57
N SER A 128 11.04 -9.45 3.62
CA SER A 128 11.50 -8.06 3.66
C SER A 128 11.00 -7.33 2.43
N PRO A 129 10.52 -6.09 2.55
CA PRO A 129 10.14 -5.25 1.41
C PRO A 129 11.33 -4.49 0.81
N VAL A 130 12.54 -4.72 1.33
CA VAL A 130 13.77 -4.04 0.90
C VAL A 130 14.85 -5.06 0.57
N ASN A 131 15.61 -4.77 -0.47
CA ASN A 131 16.75 -5.55 -0.95
C ASN A 131 17.88 -4.62 -1.42
N GLU A 132 18.91 -5.16 -2.01
CA GLU A 132 20.12 -4.45 -2.46
C GLU A 132 19.86 -3.49 -3.64
N ARG A 133 18.71 -3.61 -4.31
CA ARG A 133 18.28 -2.71 -5.41
C ARG A 133 17.30 -1.64 -4.95
N THR A 134 16.91 -1.65 -3.68
CA THR A 134 16.03 -0.63 -3.14
C THR A 134 16.72 0.72 -3.19
N VAL A 135 16.00 1.75 -3.59
CA VAL A 135 16.45 3.15 -3.60
C VAL A 135 15.56 4.00 -2.70
N CYS A 136 16.05 5.17 -2.31
CA CYS A 136 15.23 6.20 -1.69
C CYS A 136 14.98 7.32 -2.69
N PHE A 137 13.70 7.63 -2.93
CA PHE A 137 13.33 8.81 -3.71
C PHE A 137 13.47 10.06 -2.87
N ILE A 138 13.94 11.14 -3.48
CA ILE A 138 14.22 12.43 -2.85
C ILE A 138 13.63 13.58 -3.68
N SER A 139 13.03 14.57 -3.00
CA SER A 139 12.45 15.75 -3.64
C SER A 139 12.57 16.97 -2.73
N GLN A 140 12.85 18.16 -3.29
CA GLN A 140 12.88 19.42 -2.54
C GLN A 140 11.47 20.01 -2.36
N ASP A 141 10.55 19.76 -3.29
CA ASP A 141 9.22 20.38 -3.34
C ASP A 141 8.06 19.37 -3.23
N GLY A 142 8.37 18.08 -3.11
CA GLY A 142 7.40 16.98 -3.07
C GLY A 142 6.68 16.73 -4.40
N LYS A 143 7.21 17.23 -5.52
CA LYS A 143 6.65 17.10 -6.88
C LYS A 143 7.67 16.54 -7.87
N ASP A 144 8.84 17.13 -7.91
CA ASP A 144 9.93 16.70 -8.79
C ASP A 144 10.84 15.76 -8.01
N TRP A 145 10.92 14.49 -8.47
CA TRP A 145 11.58 13.42 -7.76
C TRP A 145 12.82 12.94 -8.50
N SER A 146 13.88 12.70 -7.75
CA SER A 146 15.04 11.91 -8.14
C SER A 146 15.24 10.78 -7.13
N TYR A 147 16.30 9.99 -7.27
CA TYR A 147 16.59 8.94 -6.31
C TYR A 147 18.04 8.96 -5.88
N ILE A 148 18.29 8.42 -4.69
CA ILE A 148 19.61 8.18 -4.13
C ILE A 148 19.79 6.69 -3.85
N PRO A 149 21.02 6.15 -3.96
CA PRO A 149 21.29 4.77 -3.64
C PRO A 149 21.10 4.52 -2.14
N THR A 150 20.76 3.28 -1.81
CA THR A 150 20.67 2.83 -0.43
C THR A 150 21.50 1.58 -0.21
N GLU A 151 21.86 1.31 1.03
CA GLU A 151 22.56 0.12 1.47
C GLU A 151 21.64 -0.68 2.39
N LYS A 152 21.41 -1.96 2.05
CA LYS A 152 20.78 -2.89 2.97
C LYS A 152 21.79 -3.40 3.94
N THR A 153 21.61 -3.07 5.22
CA THR A 153 22.52 -3.47 6.30
C THR A 153 21.98 -4.67 7.08
N GLU A 154 22.78 -5.17 8.03
CA GLU A 154 22.38 -6.24 8.94
C GLU A 154 21.09 -5.91 9.69
N ALA A 155 20.43 -6.92 10.24
CA ALA A 155 19.14 -6.81 10.93
C ALA A 155 18.03 -6.18 10.08
N ASN A 156 18.07 -6.38 8.74
CA ASN A 156 17.05 -5.96 7.78
C ASN A 156 16.74 -4.45 7.88
N ARG A 157 17.80 -3.63 7.85
CA ARG A 157 17.71 -2.15 7.87
C ARG A 157 18.14 -1.59 6.52
N LEU A 158 17.77 -0.34 6.27
CA LEU A 158 18.16 0.39 5.07
C LEU A 158 18.88 1.65 5.47
N ARG A 159 20.11 1.85 4.95
CA ARG A 159 20.96 3.01 5.24
C ARG A 159 21.13 3.85 3.97
N PHE A 160 21.14 5.17 4.12
CA PHE A 160 21.46 6.13 3.05
C PHE A 160 21.79 7.51 3.61
N ASP A 161 22.54 8.28 2.83
CA ASP A 161 22.98 9.63 3.19
C ASP A 161 22.18 10.68 2.40
N VAL A 162 21.83 11.78 3.06
CA VAL A 162 21.07 12.89 2.49
C VAL A 162 21.76 14.20 2.80
N THR A 163 21.89 15.09 1.80
CA THR A 163 22.22 16.50 2.02
C THR A 163 20.94 17.32 1.91
N VAL A 164 20.63 18.10 2.95
CA VAL A 164 19.46 18.98 3.01
C VAL A 164 19.88 20.39 2.61
N GLU A 165 19.81 20.72 1.32
CA GLU A 165 20.36 21.97 0.79
C GLU A 165 19.63 23.21 1.33
N ASP A 166 18.31 23.27 1.18
CA ASP A 166 17.47 24.44 1.46
C ASP A 166 16.67 24.33 2.76
N GLY A 167 17.14 23.52 3.71
CA GLY A 167 16.51 23.37 5.03
C GLY A 167 15.37 22.36 5.09
N SER A 168 14.85 21.86 3.97
CA SER A 168 13.88 20.75 3.95
C SER A 168 14.05 19.86 2.72
N VAL A 169 13.65 18.58 2.85
CA VAL A 169 13.64 17.61 1.77
C VAL A 169 12.61 16.50 2.05
N TYR A 170 11.96 16.00 1.03
CA TYR A 170 11.06 14.85 1.11
C TYR A 170 11.80 13.56 0.75
N LEU A 171 11.54 12.50 1.50
CA LEU A 171 12.10 11.16 1.30
C LEU A 171 10.96 10.16 1.12
N ALA A 172 11.03 9.31 0.10
CA ALA A 172 9.97 8.36 -0.23
C ALA A 172 10.48 7.00 -0.72
N ARG A 173 9.66 5.95 -0.57
CA ARG A 173 9.92 4.61 -1.13
C ARG A 173 9.77 4.58 -2.65
N LEU A 174 8.72 5.21 -3.14
CA LEU A 174 8.37 5.36 -4.55
C LEU A 174 7.86 6.78 -4.75
N GLU A 175 7.91 7.29 -5.97
CA GLU A 175 7.24 8.55 -6.29
C GLU A 175 5.76 8.46 -5.89
N PRO A 176 5.30 9.32 -4.96
CA PRO A 176 3.97 9.20 -4.40
C PRO A 176 2.89 9.54 -5.43
N TYR A 177 1.76 8.85 -5.34
CA TYR A 177 0.50 9.24 -5.95
C TYR A 177 -0.53 9.36 -4.84
N ARG A 178 -1.01 10.55 -4.58
CA ARG A 178 -1.88 10.90 -3.45
C ARG A 178 -3.34 10.92 -3.85
N ILE A 179 -4.25 11.03 -2.89
CA ILE A 179 -5.69 11.24 -3.19
C ILE A 179 -5.87 12.59 -3.89
N SER A 180 -5.12 13.61 -3.49
CA SER A 180 -5.12 14.93 -4.14
C SER A 180 -4.73 14.87 -5.63
N ASP A 181 -3.81 13.98 -6.02
CA ASP A 181 -3.43 13.73 -7.42
C ASP A 181 -4.59 13.08 -8.19
N LEU A 182 -5.26 12.08 -7.59
CA LEU A 182 -6.46 11.48 -8.15
C LEU A 182 -7.59 12.50 -8.32
N GLU A 183 -7.83 13.36 -7.34
CA GLU A 183 -8.84 14.41 -7.43
C GLU A 183 -8.49 15.44 -8.51
N ALA A 184 -7.21 15.76 -8.72
CA ALA A 184 -6.76 16.60 -9.81
C ALA A 184 -7.00 15.94 -11.18
N LEU A 185 -6.70 14.65 -11.32
CA LEU A 185 -7.02 13.88 -12.52
C LEU A 185 -8.54 13.88 -12.78
N ARG A 186 -9.36 13.56 -11.78
CA ARG A 186 -10.83 13.53 -11.92
C ARG A 186 -11.39 14.86 -12.37
N ARG A 187 -11.00 15.97 -11.79
CA ARG A 187 -11.42 17.31 -12.22
C ARG A 187 -11.06 17.59 -13.68
N ARG A 188 -9.89 17.17 -14.13
CA ARG A 188 -9.43 17.38 -15.51
C ARG A 188 -10.20 16.60 -16.54
N ILE A 189 -10.74 15.42 -16.17
CA ILE A 189 -11.41 14.51 -17.11
C ILE A 189 -12.95 14.50 -17.00
N SER A 190 -13.54 15.08 -15.94
CA SER A 190 -14.98 14.97 -15.63
C SER A 190 -15.90 15.41 -16.77
N ASP A 191 -15.49 16.40 -17.53
CA ASP A 191 -16.33 17.01 -18.59
C ASP A 191 -16.06 16.38 -19.97
N HIS A 192 -15.21 15.33 -20.03
CA HIS A 192 -14.90 14.70 -21.31
C HIS A 192 -16.03 13.73 -21.71
N SER A 193 -16.55 13.86 -22.93
CA SER A 193 -17.70 13.08 -23.44
C SER A 193 -17.53 11.56 -23.42
N GLN A 194 -16.29 11.07 -23.42
CA GLN A 194 -15.97 9.65 -23.34
C GLN A 194 -15.81 9.14 -21.89
N VAL A 195 -16.04 9.99 -20.88
CA VAL A 195 -15.80 9.67 -19.48
C VAL A 195 -17.12 9.67 -18.71
N GLU A 196 -17.29 8.66 -17.88
CA GLU A 196 -18.31 8.62 -16.82
C GLU A 196 -17.64 8.22 -15.50
N ILE A 197 -17.92 8.96 -14.43
CA ILE A 197 -17.41 8.67 -13.09
C ILE A 197 -18.58 8.32 -12.18
N THR A 198 -18.62 7.07 -11.71
CA THR A 198 -19.72 6.56 -10.88
C THR A 198 -19.20 6.22 -9.49
N GLU A 199 -19.83 6.76 -8.43
CA GLU A 199 -19.58 6.31 -7.05
C GLU A 199 -20.23 4.93 -6.86
N ILE A 200 -19.41 3.95 -6.40
CA ILE A 200 -19.88 2.56 -6.19
C ILE A 200 -19.99 2.19 -4.71
N GLY A 201 -19.49 3.02 -3.81
CA GLY A 201 -19.48 2.79 -2.38
C GLY A 201 -18.52 3.71 -1.65
N ARG A 202 -18.22 3.32 -0.41
CA ARG A 202 -17.31 4.07 0.45
C ARG A 202 -16.33 3.15 1.17
N THR A 203 -15.15 3.69 1.49
CA THR A 203 -14.14 3.04 2.32
C THR A 203 -14.57 2.99 3.78
N VAL A 204 -13.77 2.33 4.62
CA VAL A 204 -14.00 2.28 6.09
C VAL A 204 -14.12 3.68 6.71
N GLU A 205 -13.29 4.66 6.29
CA GLU A 205 -13.34 6.05 6.77
C GLU A 205 -14.30 6.94 5.97
N GLY A 206 -15.14 6.36 5.11
CA GLY A 206 -16.20 7.07 4.38
C GLY A 206 -15.75 7.78 3.10
N ARG A 207 -14.52 7.58 2.61
CA ARG A 207 -14.08 8.14 1.31
C ARG A 207 -14.79 7.46 0.16
N ARG A 208 -15.15 8.24 -0.86
CA ARG A 208 -15.84 7.72 -2.05
C ARG A 208 -14.98 6.73 -2.80
N LEU A 209 -15.58 5.61 -3.20
CA LEU A 209 -15.02 4.65 -4.15
C LEU A 209 -15.72 4.84 -5.49
N GLU A 210 -14.95 5.01 -6.53
CA GLU A 210 -15.47 5.27 -7.86
C GLU A 210 -14.94 4.31 -8.91
N ILE A 211 -15.74 4.12 -9.94
CA ILE A 211 -15.37 3.57 -11.24
C ILE A 211 -15.33 4.70 -12.26
N ILE A 212 -14.23 4.83 -12.95
CA ILE A 212 -14.08 5.70 -14.13
C ILE A 212 -14.27 4.81 -15.35
N ARG A 213 -15.28 5.10 -16.17
CA ARG A 213 -15.50 4.46 -17.47
C ARG A 213 -14.95 5.35 -18.57
N LEU A 214 -14.28 4.74 -19.53
CA LEU A 214 -13.74 5.36 -20.73
C LEU A 214 -14.28 4.61 -21.95
N GLY A 215 -14.96 5.32 -22.85
CA GLY A 215 -15.57 4.75 -24.06
C GLY A 215 -17.00 4.27 -23.87
N ASP A 216 -17.51 3.56 -24.87
CA ASP A 216 -18.90 3.07 -24.92
C ASP A 216 -19.06 1.79 -24.07
N PRO A 217 -19.97 1.74 -23.08
CA PRO A 217 -20.24 0.53 -22.31
C PRO A 217 -20.84 -0.61 -23.14
N GLN A 218 -21.34 -0.32 -24.36
CA GLN A 218 -21.81 -1.31 -25.32
C GLN A 218 -20.72 -1.80 -26.28
N ALA A 219 -19.47 -1.32 -26.14
CA ALA A 219 -18.35 -1.82 -26.92
C ALA A 219 -18.26 -3.35 -26.82
N LYS A 220 -17.85 -4.00 -27.91
CA LYS A 220 -17.73 -5.46 -27.97
C LYS A 220 -16.83 -6.02 -26.85
N HIS A 221 -15.76 -5.30 -26.54
CA HIS A 221 -14.79 -5.70 -25.53
C HIS A 221 -14.77 -4.70 -24.36
N ARG A 222 -14.57 -5.23 -23.17
CA ARG A 222 -14.49 -4.45 -21.94
C ARG A 222 -13.38 -4.99 -21.04
N VAL A 223 -12.52 -4.09 -20.59
CA VAL A 223 -11.46 -4.40 -19.63
C VAL A 223 -11.67 -3.60 -18.34
N PHE A 224 -11.36 -4.21 -17.23
CA PHE A 224 -11.37 -3.54 -15.93
C PHE A 224 -9.96 -3.51 -15.34
N LEU A 225 -9.53 -2.32 -14.92
CA LEU A 225 -8.28 -2.11 -14.22
C LEU A 225 -8.58 -1.72 -12.76
N ARG A 226 -7.93 -2.38 -11.81
CA ARG A 226 -7.91 -1.94 -10.42
C ARG A 226 -6.49 -1.54 -10.05
N ALA A 227 -6.33 -0.43 -9.32
CA ALA A 227 -5.06 -0.02 -8.75
C ALA A 227 -5.17 0.24 -7.26
N ARG A 228 -4.03 0.20 -6.59
CA ARG A 228 -3.88 0.59 -5.19
C ARG A 228 -4.69 -0.26 -4.21
N ALA A 229 -4.78 -1.56 -4.44
CA ALA A 229 -5.27 -2.49 -3.42
C ALA A 229 -4.37 -2.45 -2.17
N HIS A 230 -3.07 -2.33 -2.37
CA HIS A 230 -2.10 -2.03 -1.32
C HIS A 230 -1.65 -0.56 -1.39
N PRO A 231 -1.72 0.18 -0.27
CA PRO A 231 -1.51 1.63 -0.26
C PRO A 231 -0.11 2.11 -0.67
N TRP A 232 0.94 1.30 -0.50
CA TRP A 232 2.31 1.70 -0.85
C TRP A 232 2.58 1.67 -2.36
N GLU A 233 1.77 0.95 -3.15
CA GLU A 233 1.99 0.60 -4.54
C GLU A 233 1.51 1.71 -5.49
N SER A 234 2.25 2.81 -5.59
CA SER A 234 1.88 3.99 -6.40
C SER A 234 1.94 3.78 -7.91
N GLY A 235 2.71 2.80 -8.38
CA GLY A 235 2.91 2.57 -9.81
C GLY A 235 1.62 2.31 -10.58
N GLY A 236 0.70 1.53 -10.02
CA GLY A 236 -0.60 1.27 -10.64
C GLY A 236 -1.43 2.53 -10.89
N ASN A 237 -1.34 3.54 -10.01
CA ASN A 237 -2.00 4.82 -10.22
C ASN A 237 -1.41 5.60 -11.38
N TRP A 238 -0.08 5.64 -11.49
CA TRP A 238 0.60 6.30 -12.60
C TRP A 238 0.29 5.62 -13.93
N VAL A 239 0.22 4.28 -13.95
CA VAL A 239 -0.23 3.51 -15.14
C VAL A 239 -1.64 3.90 -15.54
N VAL A 240 -2.57 3.92 -14.60
CA VAL A 240 -3.96 4.33 -14.84
C VAL A 240 -4.03 5.76 -15.40
N GLN A 241 -3.27 6.69 -14.83
CA GLN A 241 -3.23 8.06 -15.34
C GLN A 241 -2.71 8.11 -16.79
N GLY A 242 -1.61 7.43 -17.09
CA GLY A 242 -1.05 7.39 -18.45
C GLY A 242 -2.01 6.77 -19.47
N LEU A 243 -2.71 5.70 -19.09
CA LEU A 243 -3.76 5.07 -19.91
C LEU A 243 -4.91 6.04 -20.18
N ILE A 244 -5.45 6.71 -19.15
CA ILE A 244 -6.54 7.69 -19.29
C ILE A 244 -6.10 8.84 -20.20
N GLU A 245 -4.92 9.41 -19.96
CA GLU A 245 -4.36 10.50 -20.77
C GLU A 245 -4.19 10.08 -22.23
N ARG A 246 -3.79 8.83 -22.51
CA ARG A 246 -3.66 8.30 -23.86
C ARG A 246 -4.99 8.11 -24.56
N LEU A 247 -5.98 7.55 -23.87
CA LEU A 247 -7.31 7.28 -24.45
C LEU A 247 -8.12 8.57 -24.69
N LEU A 248 -7.87 9.61 -23.93
CA LEU A 248 -8.59 10.88 -24.06
C LEU A 248 -7.90 11.88 -25.02
N ARG A 249 -6.81 11.50 -25.68
CA ARG A 249 -6.26 12.29 -26.78
C ARG A 249 -7.27 12.38 -27.94
N ARG A 250 -7.35 13.59 -28.54
CA ARG A 250 -8.25 13.82 -29.68
C ARG A 250 -7.57 13.45 -31.00
N ASP A 251 -7.04 12.21 -31.08
CA ASP A 251 -6.38 11.68 -32.27
C ASP A 251 -7.05 10.40 -32.78
N GLU A 252 -6.73 10.00 -34.02
CA GLU A 252 -7.32 8.83 -34.65
C GLU A 252 -6.95 7.52 -33.93
N THR A 253 -5.81 7.47 -33.26
CA THR A 253 -5.39 6.30 -32.51
C THR A 253 -6.25 6.11 -31.24
N ALA A 254 -6.56 7.17 -30.52
CA ALA A 254 -7.46 7.09 -29.36
C ALA A 254 -8.89 6.69 -29.80
N LYS A 255 -9.37 7.24 -30.93
CA LYS A 255 -10.65 6.83 -31.51
C LYS A 255 -10.67 5.34 -31.89
N ARG A 256 -9.58 4.84 -32.50
CA ARG A 256 -9.43 3.43 -32.85
C ARG A 256 -9.47 2.52 -31.62
N TYR A 257 -8.80 2.92 -30.52
CA TYR A 257 -8.81 2.15 -29.26
C TYR A 257 -10.21 2.12 -28.66
N LEU A 258 -10.83 3.28 -28.43
CA LEU A 258 -12.17 3.37 -27.85
C LEU A 258 -13.28 2.82 -28.76
N GLY A 259 -13.03 2.74 -30.07
CA GLY A 259 -13.92 2.05 -31.02
C GLY A 259 -13.89 0.52 -30.91
N ARG A 260 -12.83 -0.05 -30.30
CA ARG A 260 -12.71 -1.50 -30.08
C ARG A 260 -13.13 -1.93 -28.68
N TYR A 261 -12.70 -1.19 -27.64
CA TYR A 261 -12.94 -1.58 -26.26
C TYR A 261 -13.33 -0.41 -25.37
N CYS A 262 -14.07 -0.73 -24.33
CA CYS A 262 -14.36 0.15 -23.20
C CYS A 262 -13.46 -0.23 -22.02
N VAL A 263 -13.00 0.77 -21.27
CA VAL A 263 -12.17 0.56 -20.07
C VAL A 263 -12.96 1.03 -18.84
N TYR A 264 -13.00 0.19 -17.83
CA TYR A 264 -13.42 0.54 -16.49
C TYR A 264 -12.19 0.59 -15.59
N VAL A 265 -12.11 1.57 -14.71
CA VAL A 265 -10.99 1.74 -13.80
C VAL A 265 -11.50 2.00 -12.40
N MET A 266 -11.05 1.20 -11.41
CA MET A 266 -11.08 1.57 -10.02
C MET A 266 -9.68 2.14 -9.67
N PRO A 267 -9.50 3.46 -9.67
CA PRO A 267 -8.16 4.05 -9.70
C PRO A 267 -7.43 3.94 -8.36
N MET A 268 -8.16 3.83 -7.25
CA MET A 268 -7.56 3.74 -5.92
C MET A 268 -8.51 2.97 -4.98
N ALA A 269 -8.25 1.68 -4.80
CA ALA A 269 -9.11 0.81 -4.01
C ALA A 269 -8.98 1.08 -2.50
N ASN A 270 -7.76 1.31 -2.00
CA ASN A 270 -7.48 1.54 -0.57
C ASN A 270 -7.13 3.00 -0.28
N LYS A 271 -8.10 3.89 -0.45
CA LYS A 271 -7.89 5.33 -0.21
C LYS A 271 -7.53 5.67 1.22
N ASP A 272 -8.11 4.95 2.18
CA ASP A 272 -7.82 5.19 3.60
C ASP A 272 -6.37 4.84 3.93
N GLY A 273 -5.89 3.71 3.43
CA GLY A 273 -4.50 3.32 3.60
C GLY A 273 -3.54 4.32 2.95
N VAL A 274 -3.89 4.85 1.76
CA VAL A 274 -3.11 5.93 1.12
C VAL A 274 -3.10 7.19 1.99
N ALA A 275 -4.26 7.64 2.45
CA ALA A 275 -4.36 8.83 3.30
C ALA A 275 -3.53 8.72 4.59
N ARG A 276 -3.42 7.50 5.14
CA ARG A 276 -2.75 7.20 6.40
C ARG A 276 -1.32 6.69 6.25
N GLY A 277 -0.75 6.70 5.05
CA GLY A 277 0.62 6.21 4.79
C GLY A 277 0.84 4.74 5.16
N ARG A 278 -0.19 3.90 4.95
CA ARG A 278 -0.14 2.47 5.21
C ARG A 278 0.59 1.72 4.10
N THR A 279 1.03 0.51 4.43
CA THR A 279 1.71 -0.34 3.44
C THR A 279 0.73 -1.26 2.71
N ARG A 280 -0.11 -2.00 3.41
CA ARG A 280 -0.84 -3.12 2.81
C ARG A 280 -2.34 -3.18 3.11
N PHE A 281 -2.72 -3.11 4.37
CA PHE A 281 -4.07 -3.42 4.80
C PHE A 281 -5.01 -2.21 4.77
N ASN A 282 -6.32 -2.45 4.69
CA ASN A 282 -7.30 -1.41 4.94
C ASN A 282 -7.33 -1.05 6.44
N MET A 283 -8.17 -0.10 6.85
CA MET A 283 -8.22 0.39 8.24
C MET A 283 -8.74 -0.64 9.24
N LEU A 284 -9.33 -1.73 8.78
CA LEU A 284 -9.78 -2.87 9.61
C LEU A 284 -8.85 -4.10 9.51
N GLY A 285 -7.67 -3.94 8.92
CA GLY A 285 -6.68 -4.99 8.81
C GLY A 285 -6.96 -6.02 7.71
N ALA A 286 -7.88 -5.73 6.79
CA ALA A 286 -8.14 -6.60 5.65
C ALA A 286 -7.16 -6.34 4.50
N ASP A 287 -6.64 -7.41 3.93
CA ASP A 287 -5.89 -7.38 2.68
C ASP A 287 -6.88 -7.37 1.49
N LEU A 288 -6.91 -6.28 0.70
CA LEU A 288 -7.85 -6.12 -0.40
C LEU A 288 -7.59 -7.07 -1.58
N ASN A 289 -6.43 -7.73 -1.62
CA ASN A 289 -6.13 -8.78 -2.60
C ASN A 289 -6.19 -10.19 -1.97
N ARG A 290 -7.06 -10.39 -0.98
CA ARG A 290 -7.30 -11.70 -0.35
C ARG A 290 -8.80 -11.92 -0.12
N LYS A 291 -9.17 -13.18 0.10
CA LYS A 291 -10.53 -13.63 0.37
C LYS A 291 -11.51 -13.40 -0.80
N TRP A 292 -11.03 -13.35 -2.02
CA TRP A 292 -11.86 -13.30 -3.23
C TRP A 292 -12.49 -14.66 -3.59
N ASP A 293 -12.07 -15.73 -2.93
CA ASP A 293 -12.70 -17.06 -2.97
C ASP A 293 -14.13 -17.08 -2.42
N ARG A 294 -14.56 -16.00 -1.77
CA ARG A 294 -15.88 -15.84 -1.14
C ARG A 294 -16.40 -14.42 -1.30
N ARG A 295 -17.69 -14.22 -0.96
CA ARG A 295 -18.28 -12.89 -0.95
C ARG A 295 -17.57 -12.02 0.12
N PRO A 296 -17.12 -10.81 -0.23
CA PRO A 296 -16.54 -9.89 0.74
C PRO A 296 -17.54 -9.47 1.81
N ASP A 297 -17.10 -9.48 3.07
CA ASP A 297 -17.89 -8.98 4.19
C ASP A 297 -17.84 -7.44 4.23
N PRO A 298 -18.97 -6.73 4.07
CA PRO A 298 -19.01 -5.28 4.07
C PRO A 298 -18.59 -4.64 5.40
N ALA A 299 -18.71 -5.38 6.51
CA ALA A 299 -18.29 -4.89 7.83
C ALA A 299 -16.76 -4.87 8.01
N VAL A 300 -16.03 -5.66 7.21
CA VAL A 300 -14.55 -5.79 7.32
C VAL A 300 -13.84 -5.24 6.09
N CYS A 301 -14.47 -5.38 4.92
CA CYS A 301 -13.87 -5.03 3.64
C CYS A 301 -14.91 -4.37 2.70
N PRO A 302 -15.41 -3.17 3.07
CA PRO A 302 -16.41 -2.46 2.28
C PRO A 302 -15.92 -2.14 0.87
N GLU A 303 -14.61 -1.96 0.66
CA GLU A 303 -13.98 -1.68 -0.62
C GLU A 303 -14.21 -2.83 -1.62
N ASN A 304 -13.87 -4.05 -1.23
CA ASN A 304 -14.08 -5.23 -2.07
C ASN A 304 -15.58 -5.54 -2.24
N HIS A 305 -16.39 -5.30 -1.21
CA HIS A 305 -17.84 -5.46 -1.29
C HIS A 305 -18.48 -4.52 -2.33
N ALA A 306 -18.07 -3.26 -2.35
CA ALA A 306 -18.52 -2.28 -3.31
C ALA A 306 -18.13 -2.68 -4.74
N LEU A 307 -16.90 -3.11 -4.96
CA LEU A 307 -16.41 -3.58 -6.25
C LEU A 307 -17.19 -4.82 -6.72
N GLU A 308 -17.36 -5.83 -5.87
CA GLU A 308 -18.13 -7.04 -6.24
C GLU A 308 -19.58 -6.71 -6.59
N THR A 309 -20.22 -5.81 -5.85
CA THR A 309 -21.58 -5.36 -6.11
C THR A 309 -21.69 -4.68 -7.47
N TRP A 310 -20.72 -3.81 -7.79
CA TRP A 310 -20.64 -3.16 -9.09
C TRP A 310 -20.41 -4.19 -10.22
N LEU A 311 -19.48 -5.12 -10.07
CA LEU A 311 -19.20 -6.18 -11.06
C LEU A 311 -20.44 -7.01 -11.35
N LYS A 312 -21.16 -7.46 -10.32
CA LYS A 312 -22.43 -8.20 -10.49
C LYS A 312 -23.47 -7.39 -11.26
N SER A 313 -23.62 -6.12 -10.91
CA SER A 313 -24.56 -5.22 -11.59
C SER A 313 -24.18 -4.97 -13.04
N ALA A 314 -22.91 -4.76 -13.34
CA ALA A 314 -22.42 -4.57 -14.71
C ALA A 314 -22.61 -5.86 -15.54
N THR A 315 -22.31 -7.02 -14.99
CA THR A 315 -22.51 -8.33 -15.64
C THR A 315 -23.99 -8.59 -15.93
N ALA A 316 -24.88 -8.30 -14.98
CA ALA A 316 -26.32 -8.47 -15.18
C ALA A 316 -26.90 -7.57 -16.30
N ARG A 317 -26.28 -6.42 -16.59
CA ARG A 317 -26.62 -5.54 -17.71
C ARG A 317 -25.93 -5.92 -19.03
N GLY A 318 -25.17 -7.01 -19.08
CA GLY A 318 -24.36 -7.37 -20.25
C GLY A 318 -23.14 -6.45 -20.48
N GLN A 319 -22.74 -5.68 -19.47
CA GLN A 319 -21.64 -4.71 -19.50
C GLN A 319 -20.45 -5.13 -18.64
N GLY A 320 -20.42 -6.37 -18.16
CA GLY A 320 -19.30 -6.91 -17.38
C GLY A 320 -18.01 -6.96 -18.19
N PRO A 321 -16.82 -6.79 -17.53
CA PRO A 321 -15.53 -6.92 -18.20
C PRO A 321 -15.24 -8.39 -18.57
N GLN A 322 -14.53 -8.60 -19.68
CA GLN A 322 -14.02 -9.91 -20.09
C GLN A 322 -12.60 -10.15 -19.52
N LEU A 323 -11.85 -9.07 -19.28
CA LEU A 323 -10.52 -9.10 -18.72
C LEU A 323 -10.44 -8.16 -17.52
N VAL A 324 -9.82 -8.63 -16.45
CA VAL A 324 -9.49 -7.84 -15.24
C VAL A 324 -7.99 -7.87 -15.01
N ILE A 325 -7.37 -6.71 -14.88
CA ILE A 325 -5.96 -6.54 -14.52
C ILE A 325 -5.88 -5.77 -13.21
N ASP A 326 -5.39 -6.43 -12.17
CA ASP A 326 -5.12 -5.81 -10.87
C ASP A 326 -3.67 -5.34 -10.82
N LEU A 327 -3.46 -4.04 -10.79
CA LEU A 327 -2.14 -3.41 -10.85
C LEU A 327 -1.54 -3.31 -9.46
N HIS A 328 -0.41 -3.94 -9.27
CA HIS A 328 0.38 -3.99 -8.03
C HIS A 328 1.82 -3.56 -8.24
N ASN A 329 2.59 -3.49 -7.18
CA ASN A 329 4.04 -3.36 -7.23
C ASN A 329 4.70 -4.41 -6.33
N ASP A 330 5.68 -5.12 -6.87
CA ASP A 330 6.59 -5.97 -6.09
C ASP A 330 8.03 -5.88 -6.60
N GLU A 331 8.90 -6.75 -6.10
CA GLU A 331 10.29 -6.83 -6.53
C GLU A 331 10.48 -7.63 -7.82
N GLY A 332 9.51 -8.47 -8.18
CA GLY A 332 9.58 -9.41 -9.29
C GLY A 332 9.06 -8.84 -10.60
N GLY A 333 8.08 -7.96 -10.54
CA GLY A 333 7.48 -7.30 -11.69
C GLY A 333 6.77 -8.25 -12.65
N LYS A 334 6.18 -9.36 -12.18
CA LYS A 334 5.63 -10.42 -13.06
C LYS A 334 4.11 -10.33 -13.24
N LEU A 335 3.65 -10.89 -14.36
CA LEU A 335 2.24 -11.21 -14.55
C LEU A 335 1.91 -12.49 -13.74
N HIS A 336 1.09 -12.35 -12.70
CA HIS A 336 0.61 -13.46 -11.90
C HIS A 336 -0.63 -14.09 -12.54
N VAL A 337 -0.43 -15.29 -13.09
CA VAL A 337 -1.49 -16.08 -13.72
C VAL A 337 -2.19 -16.92 -12.65
N ALA A 338 -3.50 -16.80 -12.53
CA ALA A 338 -4.32 -17.57 -11.58
C ALA A 338 -4.36 -19.07 -11.94
N ARG A 339 -4.64 -19.90 -10.93
CA ARG A 339 -4.75 -21.36 -11.11
C ARG A 339 -5.84 -21.96 -10.22
N PRO A 340 -7.09 -21.58 -10.44
CA PRO A 340 -8.22 -22.24 -9.76
C PRO A 340 -8.40 -23.69 -10.26
N ASP A 341 -9.18 -24.47 -9.52
CA ASP A 341 -9.52 -25.85 -9.88
C ASP A 341 -10.72 -25.91 -10.86
N VAL A 342 -10.61 -25.19 -11.98
CA VAL A 342 -11.60 -25.18 -13.07
C VAL A 342 -10.91 -25.47 -14.40
N ASP A 343 -11.71 -25.70 -15.47
CA ASP A 343 -11.13 -25.80 -16.83
C ASP A 343 -10.41 -24.53 -17.21
N LEU A 344 -9.09 -24.62 -17.32
CA LEU A 344 -8.18 -23.49 -17.47
C LEU A 344 -7.70 -23.23 -18.88
N ASP A 345 -7.95 -24.14 -19.83
CA ASP A 345 -7.28 -24.09 -21.15
C ASP A 345 -7.56 -22.76 -21.86
N ARG A 346 -8.80 -22.30 -21.88
CA ARG A 346 -9.14 -21.00 -22.46
C ARG A 346 -8.44 -19.85 -21.71
N TYR A 347 -8.51 -19.85 -20.39
CA TYR A 347 -7.91 -18.82 -19.55
C TYR A 347 -6.41 -18.75 -19.74
N LEU A 348 -5.73 -19.91 -19.76
CA LEU A 348 -4.26 -19.95 -19.93
C LEU A 348 -3.83 -19.44 -21.29
N ARG A 349 -4.56 -19.80 -22.39
CA ARG A 349 -4.30 -19.23 -23.72
C ARG A 349 -4.46 -17.70 -23.72
N ASN A 350 -5.51 -17.18 -23.07
CA ASN A 350 -5.74 -15.74 -22.99
C ASN A 350 -4.66 -15.01 -22.18
N MET A 351 -4.14 -15.63 -21.11
CA MET A 351 -3.04 -15.06 -20.31
C MET A 351 -1.70 -15.11 -21.07
N GLU A 352 -1.44 -16.17 -21.83
CA GLU A 352 -0.28 -16.26 -22.71
C GLU A 352 -0.33 -15.19 -23.82
N LEU A 353 -1.50 -14.99 -24.41
CA LEU A 353 -1.74 -13.89 -25.36
C LEU A 353 -1.50 -12.53 -24.71
N LEU A 354 -2.04 -12.31 -23.50
CA LEU A 354 -1.83 -11.07 -22.76
C LEU A 354 -0.34 -10.82 -22.50
N GLU A 355 0.40 -11.82 -22.02
CA GLU A 355 1.86 -11.71 -21.82
C GLU A 355 2.56 -11.36 -23.13
N THR A 356 2.20 -12.02 -24.22
CA THR A 356 2.79 -11.79 -25.55
C THR A 356 2.61 -10.35 -26.01
N VAL A 357 1.38 -9.81 -25.91
CA VAL A 357 1.12 -8.43 -26.33
C VAL A 357 1.73 -7.40 -25.39
N LEU A 358 1.79 -7.68 -24.09
CA LEU A 358 2.49 -6.83 -23.12
C LEU A 358 3.97 -6.72 -23.48
N ARG A 359 4.66 -7.83 -23.70
CA ARG A 359 6.08 -7.87 -24.11
C ARG A 359 6.34 -7.17 -25.43
N LYS A 360 5.40 -7.25 -26.36
CA LYS A 360 5.56 -6.68 -27.71
C LYS A 360 5.29 -5.18 -27.77
N HIS A 361 4.36 -4.68 -26.99
CA HIS A 361 3.82 -3.32 -27.12
C HIS A 361 4.11 -2.42 -25.93
N THR A 362 4.76 -2.95 -24.88
CA THR A 362 5.16 -2.17 -23.70
C THR A 362 6.61 -2.45 -23.34
N TRP A 363 7.12 -1.77 -22.34
CA TRP A 363 8.45 -2.07 -21.78
C TRP A 363 8.49 -3.33 -20.88
N PHE A 364 7.37 -4.00 -20.67
CA PHE A 364 7.30 -5.21 -19.84
C PHE A 364 8.11 -6.36 -20.42
N THR A 365 9.04 -6.91 -19.64
CA THR A 365 9.92 -8.02 -20.04
C THR A 365 9.99 -9.18 -19.05
N GLU A 366 9.45 -9.00 -17.85
CA GLU A 366 9.60 -9.90 -16.70
C GLU A 366 8.87 -11.25 -16.86
N GLY A 367 7.84 -11.29 -17.70
CA GLY A 367 7.07 -12.49 -17.96
C GLY A 367 6.06 -12.86 -16.87
N SER A 368 5.52 -14.07 -16.98
CA SER A 368 4.51 -14.57 -16.04
C SER A 368 5.10 -15.47 -14.96
N THR A 369 4.30 -15.79 -13.95
CA THR A 369 4.67 -16.71 -12.87
C THR A 369 4.69 -18.17 -13.26
N GLY A 370 4.27 -18.50 -14.50
CA GLY A 370 4.23 -19.85 -15.03
C GLY A 370 3.13 -20.73 -14.41
N SER A 371 3.14 -21.99 -14.85
CA SER A 371 2.02 -22.91 -14.66
C SER A 371 1.81 -23.43 -13.23
N ASN A 372 2.77 -23.34 -12.36
CA ASN A 372 2.70 -23.92 -11.00
C ASN A 372 2.43 -22.88 -9.90
N TYR A 373 2.28 -21.63 -10.27
CA TYR A 373 2.03 -20.56 -9.31
C TYR A 373 0.62 -20.65 -8.73
N ARG A 374 0.50 -20.52 -7.40
CA ARG A 374 -0.75 -20.49 -6.68
C ARG A 374 -0.79 -19.24 -5.79
N ASN A 375 -1.88 -18.50 -5.86
CA ASN A 375 -2.14 -17.34 -5.01
C ASN A 375 -3.60 -17.38 -4.53
N PRO A 376 -3.97 -18.37 -3.71
CA PRO A 376 -5.36 -18.62 -3.33
C PRO A 376 -5.98 -17.39 -2.65
N GLY A 377 -7.22 -17.11 -3.03
CA GLY A 377 -7.98 -15.99 -2.54
C GLY A 377 -7.57 -14.64 -3.11
N SER A 378 -6.66 -14.58 -4.09
CA SER A 378 -6.41 -13.36 -4.86
C SER A 378 -7.61 -13.00 -5.75
N ILE A 379 -7.66 -11.73 -6.18
CA ILE A 379 -8.73 -11.30 -7.10
C ILE A 379 -8.69 -12.07 -8.42
N GLY A 380 -7.48 -12.40 -8.92
CA GLY A 380 -7.31 -13.17 -10.15
C GLY A 380 -8.00 -14.53 -10.08
N GLU A 381 -7.72 -15.32 -9.04
CA GLU A 381 -8.38 -16.61 -8.87
C GLU A 381 -9.87 -16.46 -8.58
N GLY A 382 -10.25 -15.57 -7.65
CA GLY A 382 -11.64 -15.44 -7.22
C GLY A 382 -12.59 -14.95 -8.32
N LEU A 383 -12.16 -14.07 -9.23
CA LEU A 383 -13.00 -13.62 -10.33
C LEU A 383 -13.15 -14.70 -11.40
N LEU A 384 -12.10 -15.47 -11.66
CA LEU A 384 -12.19 -16.60 -12.59
C LEU A 384 -13.12 -17.70 -12.05
N GLU A 385 -12.94 -18.13 -10.81
CA GLU A 385 -13.74 -19.19 -10.19
C GLU A 385 -15.22 -18.81 -10.03
N ARG A 386 -15.48 -17.57 -9.57
CA ARG A 386 -16.83 -17.18 -9.14
C ARG A 386 -17.64 -16.50 -10.23
N PHE A 387 -16.98 -15.93 -11.24
CA PHE A 387 -17.65 -15.15 -12.29
C PHE A 387 -17.27 -15.57 -13.71
N GLY A 388 -16.31 -16.46 -13.89
CA GLY A 388 -15.79 -16.86 -15.20
C GLY A 388 -15.07 -15.73 -15.96
N ILE A 389 -14.64 -14.68 -15.23
CA ILE A 389 -13.94 -13.52 -15.81
C ILE A 389 -12.45 -13.82 -15.81
N ASP A 390 -11.79 -13.65 -16.96
CA ASP A 390 -10.34 -13.74 -17.04
C ASP A 390 -9.71 -12.62 -16.22
N ALA A 391 -8.93 -12.98 -15.21
CA ALA A 391 -8.35 -12.03 -14.28
C ALA A 391 -6.92 -12.39 -13.91
N CYS A 392 -6.10 -11.37 -13.74
CA CYS A 392 -4.70 -11.51 -13.34
C CYS A 392 -4.26 -10.38 -12.41
N VAL A 393 -3.15 -10.58 -11.72
CA VAL A 393 -2.40 -9.52 -11.05
C VAL A 393 -1.19 -9.20 -11.91
N LEU A 394 -1.02 -7.92 -12.25
CA LEU A 394 0.18 -7.44 -12.92
C LEU A 394 1.02 -6.67 -11.90
N GLU A 395 2.10 -7.29 -11.49
CA GLU A 395 3.09 -6.64 -10.66
C GLU A 395 3.96 -5.72 -11.52
N LEU A 396 4.14 -4.48 -11.08
CA LEU A 396 5.06 -3.53 -11.69
C LEU A 396 6.32 -3.50 -10.81
N ASN A 397 7.49 -3.74 -11.38
CA ASN A 397 8.73 -3.82 -10.60
C ASN A 397 8.97 -2.51 -9.84
N ALA A 398 9.17 -2.60 -8.51
CA ALA A 398 9.34 -1.48 -7.60
C ALA A 398 10.81 -1.04 -7.43
N ASN A 399 11.77 -1.79 -7.98
CA ASN A 399 13.20 -1.53 -7.80
C ASN A 399 13.94 -1.28 -9.11
N TRP A 400 13.60 -2.03 -10.17
CA TRP A 400 14.31 -1.93 -11.44
C TRP A 400 13.43 -2.41 -12.60
N ILE A 401 13.22 -1.57 -13.60
CA ILE A 401 12.49 -1.93 -14.83
C ILE A 401 13.48 -2.42 -15.85
N ALA A 402 13.55 -3.73 -16.04
CA ALA A 402 14.52 -4.36 -16.95
C ALA A 402 14.34 -3.89 -18.40
N GLY A 403 13.12 -3.71 -18.88
CA GLY A 403 12.83 -3.23 -20.22
C GLY A 403 13.23 -1.78 -20.52
N LEU A 404 13.53 -0.98 -19.48
CA LEU A 404 14.01 0.41 -19.60
C LEU A 404 15.46 0.57 -19.10
N ASP A 405 16.03 -0.46 -18.48
CA ASP A 405 17.32 -0.42 -17.79
C ASP A 405 17.39 0.76 -16.78
N ALA A 406 16.33 0.94 -15.98
CA ALA A 406 16.16 2.11 -15.12
C ALA A 406 15.42 1.80 -13.83
N VAL A 407 15.63 2.66 -12.83
CA VAL A 407 14.79 2.73 -11.62
C VAL A 407 13.37 3.16 -12.04
N PRO A 408 12.31 2.55 -11.47
CA PRO A 408 10.94 2.93 -11.78
C PRO A 408 10.64 4.39 -11.39
N SER A 409 9.89 5.09 -12.24
CA SER A 409 9.46 6.47 -12.02
C SER A 409 8.00 6.66 -12.41
N ALA A 410 7.41 7.75 -11.98
CA ALA A 410 6.05 8.15 -12.39
C ALA A 410 5.94 8.24 -13.92
N GLU A 411 6.99 8.76 -14.58
CA GLU A 411 7.04 8.87 -16.04
C GLU A 411 7.08 7.50 -16.71
N ALA A 412 7.92 6.58 -16.21
CA ALA A 412 8.02 5.21 -16.73
C ALA A 412 6.69 4.46 -16.62
N TRP A 413 5.99 4.58 -15.50
CA TRP A 413 4.68 3.96 -15.32
C TRP A 413 3.58 4.63 -16.14
N ARG A 414 3.61 5.96 -16.31
CA ARG A 414 2.68 6.66 -17.23
C ARG A 414 2.92 6.24 -18.68
N LEU A 415 4.18 6.08 -19.09
CA LEU A 415 4.52 5.54 -20.40
C LEU A 415 3.92 4.14 -20.59
N PHE A 416 4.09 3.25 -19.61
CA PHE A 416 3.48 1.93 -19.64
C PHE A 416 1.96 2.00 -19.82
N GLY A 417 1.28 2.88 -19.08
CA GLY A 417 -0.17 3.08 -19.20
C GLY A 417 -0.58 3.48 -20.62
N GLY A 418 0.17 4.37 -21.24
CA GLY A 418 -0.03 4.76 -22.64
C GLY A 418 0.18 3.60 -23.61
N GLN A 419 1.22 2.79 -23.41
CA GLN A 419 1.55 1.60 -24.19
C GLN A 419 0.53 0.46 -23.97
N LEU A 420 -0.01 0.32 -22.75
CA LEU A 420 -1.03 -0.68 -22.43
C LEU A 420 -2.29 -0.50 -23.29
N CYS A 421 -2.62 0.70 -23.75
CA CYS A 421 -3.74 0.93 -24.67
C CYS A 421 -3.56 0.17 -25.99
N GLU A 422 -2.34 0.12 -26.53
CA GLU A 422 -2.04 -0.62 -27.75
C GLU A 422 -1.99 -2.12 -27.50
N ALA A 423 -1.40 -2.55 -26.40
CA ALA A 423 -1.39 -3.96 -25.99
C ALA A 423 -2.82 -4.52 -25.86
N LEU A 424 -3.72 -3.80 -25.21
CA LEU A 424 -5.15 -4.17 -25.11
C LEU A 424 -5.85 -4.19 -26.47
N PHE A 425 -5.52 -3.26 -27.37
CA PHE A 425 -6.09 -3.24 -28.70
C PHE A 425 -5.72 -4.51 -29.48
N HIS A 426 -4.49 -4.98 -29.40
CA HIS A 426 -4.05 -6.22 -30.03
C HIS A 426 -4.58 -7.46 -29.31
N TYR A 427 -4.60 -7.48 -27.98
CA TYR A 427 -5.19 -8.56 -27.21
C TYR A 427 -6.62 -8.89 -27.67
N PHE A 428 -7.48 -7.86 -27.78
CA PHE A 428 -8.85 -8.08 -28.23
C PHE A 428 -9.00 -8.35 -29.74
N ALA A 429 -8.00 -8.00 -30.56
CA ALA A 429 -8.01 -8.38 -31.97
C ALA A 429 -7.69 -9.85 -32.18
N ASP A 430 -6.72 -10.36 -31.44
CA ASP A 430 -6.18 -11.71 -31.61
C ASP A 430 -7.00 -12.76 -30.85
N ALA A 431 -7.68 -12.37 -29.77
CA ALA A 431 -8.64 -13.23 -29.07
C ALA A 431 -9.91 -13.56 -29.87
N GLU A 432 -10.12 -12.93 -31.04
CA GLU A 432 -11.23 -13.22 -31.98
C GLU A 432 -10.89 -14.30 -33.01
N GLN A 433 -9.60 -14.69 -33.12
CA GLN A 433 -9.11 -15.74 -34.02
C GLN A 433 -8.99 -17.08 -33.29
#